data_b920b77c25cc6ae85628b090a1955f7b
#
_entry.id   b920b77c25cc6ae85628b090a1955f7b
#
_cell.length_a   1.000
_cell.length_b   1.000
_cell.length_c   1.000
_cell.angle_alpha   90.00
_cell.angle_beta   90.00
_cell.angle_gamma   90.00
#
_symmetry.space_group_name_H-M   'P 1'
#
loop_
_entity.id
_entity.type
_entity.pdbx_description
1 polymer ?
#
loop_
_entity_poly.entity_id
_entity_poly.type
_entity_poly.pdbx_seq_one_letter_code
_entity_poly.pdbx_strand_id
1 'polypeptide(L)'
;MHRKRLWIFLPAVLALLLTACASSKTQDLTAGDVNNGILSDFTTTDLEGNSIDQTIFADYPLTMVNVWATFCTPCLNEMPDLGELAAEYESRGVQFVGLVSDTVGADGALDPEQVELAKEAVAETGASYRHLLPSEDLNGLLSQIYAVPTTFFVDSRGRQVG
;
A
#
# COMPACT_ATOMS: atom_id res chain seq x y z
N MET A 1 -22.74 -2.95 -83.34
CA MET A 1 -23.87 -3.34 -82.45
C MET A 1 -23.35 -4.14 -81.28
N HIS A 2 -23.88 -3.81 -80.09
CA HIS A 2 -23.73 -4.46 -78.79
C HIS A 2 -22.57 -4.00 -77.90
N ARG A 3 -22.80 -2.81 -77.39
CA ARG A 3 -22.66 -2.39 -76.01
C ARG A 3 -23.35 -3.40 -75.10
N LYS A 4 -22.66 -4.00 -74.11
CA LYS A 4 -23.26 -4.31 -72.80
C LYS A 4 -22.22 -5.07 -71.90
N ARG A 5 -22.15 -4.63 -70.64
CA ARG A 5 -21.66 -5.33 -69.47
C ARG A 5 -20.20 -5.11 -69.04
N LEU A 6 -19.98 -3.90 -68.58
CA LEU A 6 -18.89 -3.62 -67.65
C LEU A 6 -19.43 -2.82 -66.48
N TRP A 7 -20.25 -3.46 -65.62
CA TRP A 7 -20.84 -2.77 -64.46
C TRP A 7 -21.23 -3.69 -63.30
N ILE A 8 -20.37 -4.68 -62.92
CA ILE A 8 -20.70 -5.61 -61.82
C ILE A 8 -19.57 -5.83 -60.81
N PHE A 9 -18.42 -5.16 -60.88
CA PHE A 9 -17.32 -5.46 -59.94
C PHE A 9 -16.90 -4.30 -59.01
N LEU A 10 -17.78 -3.35 -58.71
CA LEU A 10 -17.41 -2.19 -57.88
C LEU A 10 -18.18 -1.99 -56.58
N PRO A 11 -18.82 -2.99 -55.94
CA PRO A 11 -19.21 -2.78 -54.56
C PRO A 11 -18.57 -3.70 -53.50
N ALA A 12 -17.53 -4.49 -53.86
CA ALA A 12 -16.96 -5.45 -52.91
C ALA A 12 -15.68 -4.99 -52.22
N VAL A 13 -15.13 -3.81 -52.50
CA VAL A 13 -13.86 -3.31 -51.92
C VAL A 13 -14.10 -2.24 -50.86
N LEU A 14 -15.31 -1.74 -50.65
CA LEU A 14 -15.59 -0.68 -49.67
C LEU A 14 -16.12 -1.17 -48.33
N ALA A 15 -16.16 -2.47 -48.07
CA ALA A 15 -16.67 -3.06 -46.83
C ALA A 15 -15.61 -3.59 -45.86
N LEU A 16 -14.32 -3.36 -46.09
CA LEU A 16 -13.22 -3.93 -45.28
C LEU A 16 -12.36 -2.90 -44.54
N LEU A 17 -12.82 -1.68 -44.37
CA LEU A 17 -12.05 -0.61 -43.68
C LEU A 17 -12.72 -0.07 -42.39
N LEU A 18 -13.65 -0.79 -41.76
CA LEU A 18 -14.35 -0.32 -40.58
C LEU A 18 -14.30 -1.27 -39.37
N THR A 19 -13.24 -2.04 -39.18
CA THR A 19 -13.05 -2.81 -37.94
C THR A 19 -11.63 -2.73 -37.41
N ALA A 20 -11.22 -1.54 -37.03
CA ALA A 20 -10.03 -1.34 -36.18
C ALA A 20 -10.29 -0.16 -35.22
N CYS A 21 -11.38 -0.18 -34.47
CA CYS A 21 -11.44 0.50 -33.19
C CYS A 21 -10.84 -0.45 -32.16
N ALA A 22 -9.51 -0.49 -32.12
CA ALA A 22 -8.80 -0.95 -30.93
C ALA A 22 -9.20 -0.01 -29.80
N SER A 23 -9.95 -0.53 -28.83
CA SER A 23 -10.17 0.12 -27.54
C SER A 23 -8.81 0.26 -26.87
N SER A 24 -8.13 1.36 -27.10
CA SER A 24 -7.11 1.87 -26.21
C SER A 24 -7.83 2.15 -24.89
N LYS A 25 -7.67 1.27 -23.90
CA LYS A 25 -7.86 1.64 -22.51
C LYS A 25 -6.86 2.76 -22.23
N THR A 26 -7.24 3.99 -22.45
CA THR A 26 -6.63 5.13 -21.81
C THR A 26 -6.87 4.94 -20.31
N GLN A 27 -5.86 4.49 -19.60
CA GLN A 27 -5.82 4.66 -18.16
C GLN A 27 -5.75 6.17 -17.95
N ASP A 28 -6.88 6.71 -17.55
CA ASP A 28 -6.98 8.09 -17.07
C ASP A 28 -6.29 8.09 -15.69
N LEU A 29 -4.98 8.36 -15.71
CA LEU A 29 -4.18 8.58 -14.50
C LEU A 29 -4.54 9.98 -13.99
N THR A 30 -5.65 10.07 -13.27
CA THR A 30 -5.93 11.27 -12.48
C THR A 30 -4.87 11.41 -11.41
N ALA A 31 -4.41 12.64 -11.16
CA ALA A 31 -3.33 12.95 -10.22
C ALA A 31 -3.57 12.53 -8.74
N GLY A 32 -4.67 11.81 -8.47
CA GLY A 32 -5.00 11.16 -7.20
C GLY A 32 -4.57 9.70 -7.10
N ASP A 33 -4.17 9.06 -8.21
CA ASP A 33 -3.91 7.61 -8.23
C ASP A 33 -2.49 7.19 -7.84
N VAL A 34 -1.54 8.12 -7.78
CA VAL A 34 -0.13 7.79 -7.50
C VAL A 34 0.13 7.38 -6.06
N ASN A 35 -0.77 7.67 -5.11
CA ASN A 35 -0.68 7.27 -3.70
C ASN A 35 -1.73 6.24 -3.29
N ASN A 36 -2.62 5.85 -4.18
CA ASN A 36 -3.83 5.08 -3.85
C ASN A 36 -3.58 3.57 -3.68
N GLY A 37 -2.38 3.08 -3.94
CA GLY A 37 -2.01 1.67 -3.82
C GLY A 37 -0.70 1.44 -3.08
N ILE A 38 -0.33 2.33 -2.18
CA ILE A 38 1.00 2.40 -1.54
C ILE A 38 1.33 1.15 -0.69
N LEU A 39 0.30 0.40 -0.25
CA LEU A 39 0.41 -0.88 0.45
C LEU A 39 -0.36 -2.01 -0.26
N SER A 40 -0.62 -1.89 -1.56
CA SER A 40 -1.36 -2.91 -2.32
C SER A 40 -0.48 -4.07 -2.81
N ASP A 41 0.84 -3.92 -2.76
CA ASP A 41 1.81 -4.95 -3.17
C ASP A 41 3.13 -4.73 -2.43
N PHE A 42 3.38 -5.52 -1.41
CA PHE A 42 4.63 -5.49 -0.65
C PHE A 42 4.86 -6.82 0.07
N THR A 43 6.10 -7.08 0.40
CA THR A 43 6.53 -8.12 1.33
C THR A 43 7.47 -7.52 2.38
N THR A 44 7.32 -7.94 3.62
CA THR A 44 8.18 -7.53 4.72
C THR A 44 8.16 -8.58 5.83
N THR A 45 8.76 -8.25 6.97
CA THR A 45 8.60 -9.00 8.22
C THR A 45 8.03 -8.09 9.30
N ASP A 46 7.37 -8.69 10.30
CA ASP A 46 7.02 -7.98 11.53
C ASP A 46 8.14 -8.12 12.59
N LEU A 47 7.96 -7.46 13.74
CA LEU A 47 8.92 -7.52 14.84
C LEU A 47 9.11 -8.94 15.41
N GLU A 48 8.15 -9.83 15.24
CA GLU A 48 8.21 -11.24 15.65
C GLU A 48 8.91 -12.13 14.61
N GLY A 49 9.28 -11.57 13.44
CA GLY A 49 9.96 -12.27 12.35
C GLY A 49 9.02 -13.04 11.42
N ASN A 50 7.71 -12.83 11.51
CA ASN A 50 6.76 -13.41 10.57
C ASN A 50 6.83 -12.69 9.21
N SER A 51 6.73 -13.45 8.12
CA SER A 51 6.60 -12.88 6.78
C SER A 51 5.20 -12.30 6.60
N ILE A 52 5.14 -11.05 6.16
CA ILE A 52 3.91 -10.26 5.99
C ILE A 52 3.85 -9.73 4.57
N ASP A 53 2.64 -9.71 3.99
CA ASP A 53 2.32 -9.11 2.71
C ASP A 53 0.99 -8.33 2.78
N GLN A 54 0.56 -7.77 1.66
CA GLN A 54 -0.68 -6.97 1.56
C GLN A 54 -1.94 -7.73 1.96
N THR A 55 -1.93 -9.04 2.08
CA THR A 55 -3.11 -9.83 2.49
C THR A 55 -3.51 -9.59 3.94
N ILE A 56 -2.63 -8.98 4.77
CA ILE A 56 -2.99 -8.59 6.15
C ILE A 56 -4.18 -7.64 6.22
N PHE A 57 -4.47 -6.90 5.14
CA PHE A 57 -5.59 -5.95 5.08
C PHE A 57 -6.92 -6.60 4.66
N ALA A 58 -6.89 -7.80 4.07
CA ALA A 58 -8.04 -8.40 3.39
C ALA A 58 -9.27 -8.59 4.28
N ASP A 59 -9.06 -8.90 5.56
CA ASP A 59 -10.14 -9.20 6.52
C ASP A 59 -10.67 -7.94 7.24
N TYR A 60 -10.07 -6.77 6.98
CA TYR A 60 -10.42 -5.52 7.67
C TYR A 60 -10.92 -4.45 6.69
N PRO A 61 -12.15 -3.93 6.88
CA PRO A 61 -12.66 -2.81 6.09
C PRO A 61 -11.78 -1.57 6.15
N LEU A 62 -11.09 -1.38 7.29
CA LEU A 62 -10.23 -0.23 7.55
C LEU A 62 -9.02 -0.67 8.38
N THR A 63 -7.83 -0.24 7.97
CA THR A 63 -6.61 -0.37 8.76
C THR A 63 -6.01 1.01 9.00
N MET A 64 -5.74 1.33 10.26
CA MET A 64 -4.91 2.47 10.64
C MET A 64 -3.44 2.05 10.56
N VAL A 65 -2.64 2.79 9.82
CA VAL A 65 -1.19 2.61 9.75
C VAL A 65 -0.51 3.79 10.43
N ASN A 66 0.24 3.49 11.49
CA ASN A 66 1.03 4.47 12.24
C ASN A 66 2.51 4.27 11.95
N VAL A 67 3.15 5.25 11.31
CA VAL A 67 4.59 5.24 11.05
C VAL A 67 5.30 5.93 12.22
N TRP A 68 6.25 5.23 12.83
CA TRP A 68 6.96 5.67 14.03
C TRP A 68 8.43 5.29 13.99
N ALA A 69 9.22 5.79 14.96
CA ALA A 69 10.63 5.50 15.11
C ALA A 69 11.01 5.34 16.58
N THR A 70 12.05 4.57 16.87
CA THR A 70 12.51 4.28 18.24
C THR A 70 12.95 5.52 19.01
N PHE A 71 13.51 6.53 18.30
CA PHE A 71 13.92 7.81 18.89
C PHE A 71 12.80 8.84 19.03
N CYS A 72 11.59 8.54 18.53
CA CYS A 72 10.50 9.50 18.43
C CYS A 72 9.69 9.57 19.73
N THR A 73 10.06 10.46 20.64
CA THR A 73 9.35 10.65 21.92
C THR A 73 7.84 10.91 21.77
N PRO A 74 7.35 11.75 20.82
CA PRO A 74 5.91 11.88 20.60
C PRO A 74 5.23 10.58 20.20
N CYS A 75 5.90 9.75 19.37
CA CYS A 75 5.37 8.45 18.97
C CYS A 75 5.19 7.52 20.18
N LEU A 76 6.23 7.41 21.01
CA LEU A 76 6.20 6.57 22.21
C LEU A 76 5.13 7.02 23.22
N ASN A 77 4.86 8.33 23.28
CA ASN A 77 3.84 8.88 24.15
C ASN A 77 2.40 8.56 23.70
N GLU A 78 2.14 8.43 22.39
CA GLU A 78 0.81 8.09 21.88
C GLU A 78 0.56 6.57 21.81
N MET A 79 1.60 5.74 21.80
CA MET A 79 1.49 4.29 21.61
C MET A 79 0.61 3.59 22.66
N PRO A 80 0.60 3.96 23.96
CA PRO A 80 -0.33 3.36 24.92
C PRO A 80 -1.80 3.57 24.53
N ASP A 81 -2.17 4.79 24.15
CA ASP A 81 -3.54 5.13 23.73
C ASP A 81 -3.90 4.39 22.43
N LEU A 82 -2.95 4.25 21.49
CA LEU A 82 -3.13 3.47 20.26
C LEU A 82 -3.33 2.00 20.56
N GLY A 83 -2.64 1.44 21.55
CA GLY A 83 -2.82 0.05 21.99
C GLY A 83 -4.22 -0.18 22.57
N GLU A 84 -4.73 0.73 23.39
CA GLU A 84 -6.10 0.67 23.92
C GLU A 84 -7.13 0.78 22.81
N LEU A 85 -6.95 1.74 21.88
CA LEU A 85 -7.84 1.90 20.73
C LEU A 85 -7.81 0.68 19.80
N ALA A 86 -6.65 0.06 19.57
CA ALA A 86 -6.53 -1.15 18.76
C ALA A 86 -7.40 -2.27 19.34
N ALA A 87 -7.32 -2.51 20.65
CA ALA A 87 -8.14 -3.52 21.33
C ALA A 87 -9.65 -3.20 21.29
N GLU A 88 -10.01 -1.91 21.46
CA GLU A 88 -11.42 -1.47 21.42
C GLU A 88 -12.04 -1.65 20.02
N TYR A 89 -11.30 -1.28 18.96
CA TYR A 89 -11.83 -1.20 17.60
C TYR A 89 -11.69 -2.49 16.80
N GLU A 90 -10.92 -3.49 17.26
CA GLU A 90 -10.76 -4.78 16.59
C GLU A 90 -12.11 -5.45 16.30
N SER A 91 -12.99 -5.53 17.33
CA SER A 91 -14.34 -6.11 17.19
C SER A 91 -15.25 -5.32 16.26
N ARG A 92 -14.87 -4.08 15.91
CA ARG A 92 -15.58 -3.18 14.99
C ARG A 92 -15.01 -3.24 13.57
N GLY A 93 -14.05 -4.12 13.31
CA GLY A 93 -13.44 -4.35 12.01
C GLY A 93 -12.36 -3.32 11.65
N VAL A 94 -11.77 -2.61 12.62
CA VAL A 94 -10.62 -1.73 12.39
C VAL A 94 -9.37 -2.40 12.89
N GLN A 95 -8.41 -2.57 11.99
CA GLN A 95 -7.07 -3.06 12.30
C GLN A 95 -6.13 -1.88 12.60
N PHE A 96 -5.16 -2.11 13.48
CA PHE A 96 -4.04 -1.20 13.71
C PHE A 96 -2.74 -1.89 13.30
N VAL A 97 -1.87 -1.15 12.60
CA VAL A 97 -0.56 -1.63 12.14
C VAL A 97 0.45 -0.51 12.38
N GLY A 98 1.53 -0.82 13.06
CA GLY A 98 2.71 0.05 13.14
C GLY A 98 3.64 -0.20 11.96
N LEU A 99 4.38 0.81 11.53
CA LEU A 99 5.50 0.68 10.62
C LEU A 99 6.70 1.40 11.25
N VAL A 100 7.70 0.62 11.66
CA VAL A 100 8.92 1.17 12.26
C VAL A 100 9.82 1.70 11.15
N SER A 101 10.25 2.95 11.21
CA SER A 101 10.94 3.58 10.09
C SER A 101 12.47 3.64 10.20
N ASP A 102 13.02 3.34 11.37
CA ASP A 102 14.45 3.54 11.70
C ASP A 102 15.22 2.24 12.03
N THR A 103 14.70 1.09 11.60
CA THR A 103 15.32 -0.22 11.88
C THR A 103 16.22 -0.73 10.74
N VAL A 104 16.65 0.14 9.84
CA VAL A 104 17.60 -0.18 8.76
C VAL A 104 18.93 0.54 8.97
N GLY A 105 20.02 -0.17 8.76
CA GLY A 105 21.37 0.39 8.78
C GLY A 105 21.72 1.17 7.52
N ALA A 106 22.93 1.74 7.49
CA ALA A 106 23.43 2.52 6.36
C ALA A 106 23.60 1.70 5.07
N ASP A 107 23.67 0.38 5.20
CA ASP A 107 23.74 -0.58 4.08
C ASP A 107 22.36 -0.98 3.53
N GLY A 108 21.27 -0.48 4.14
CA GLY A 108 19.90 -0.80 3.78
C GLY A 108 19.38 -2.13 4.34
N ALA A 109 20.21 -2.86 5.11
CA ALA A 109 19.79 -4.07 5.81
C ALA A 109 19.14 -3.74 7.15
N LEU A 110 18.30 -4.66 7.67
CA LEU A 110 17.79 -4.53 9.03
C LEU A 110 18.92 -4.53 10.05
N ASP A 111 18.90 -3.56 10.95
CA ASP A 111 19.81 -3.46 12.07
C ASP A 111 19.21 -4.21 13.27
N PRO A 112 19.82 -5.35 13.70
CA PRO A 112 19.27 -6.15 14.79
C PRO A 112 19.18 -5.38 16.12
N GLU A 113 20.09 -4.44 16.39
CA GLU A 113 20.06 -3.65 17.62
C GLU A 113 18.87 -2.68 17.61
N GLN A 114 18.59 -2.02 16.48
CA GLN A 114 17.44 -1.16 16.33
C GLN A 114 16.11 -1.94 16.35
N VAL A 115 16.11 -3.17 15.82
CA VAL A 115 14.91 -4.05 15.91
C VAL A 115 14.63 -4.43 17.37
N GLU A 116 15.65 -4.73 18.18
CA GLU A 116 15.43 -5.01 19.61
C GLU A 116 14.97 -3.77 20.37
N LEU A 117 15.51 -2.58 20.09
CA LEU A 117 15.00 -1.32 20.67
C LEU A 117 13.52 -1.08 20.31
N ALA A 118 13.11 -1.40 19.10
CA ALA A 118 11.72 -1.31 18.69
C ALA A 118 10.82 -2.29 19.46
N LYS A 119 11.26 -3.53 19.69
CA LYS A 119 10.54 -4.51 20.51
C LYS A 119 10.41 -4.05 21.98
N GLU A 120 11.48 -3.50 22.55
CA GLU A 120 11.46 -2.94 23.90
C GLU A 120 10.44 -1.81 24.00
N ALA A 121 10.44 -0.87 23.03
CA ALA A 121 9.49 0.25 23.01
C ALA A 121 8.03 -0.25 22.91
N VAL A 122 7.73 -1.24 22.09
CA VAL A 122 6.39 -1.85 21.99
C VAL A 122 5.99 -2.51 23.31
N ALA A 123 6.91 -3.25 23.94
CA ALA A 123 6.65 -3.90 25.24
C ALA A 123 6.40 -2.89 26.35
N GLU A 124 7.19 -1.83 26.43
CA GLU A 124 7.06 -0.77 27.46
C GLU A 124 5.79 0.05 27.30
N THR A 125 5.38 0.34 26.08
CA THR A 125 4.17 1.15 25.77
C THR A 125 2.88 0.34 25.78
N GLY A 126 2.95 -0.98 25.70
CA GLY A 126 1.78 -1.86 25.59
C GLY A 126 1.06 -1.79 24.23
N ALA A 127 1.72 -1.23 23.20
CA ALA A 127 1.20 -1.15 21.83
C ALA A 127 1.25 -2.51 21.13
N SER A 128 0.44 -3.47 21.58
CA SER A 128 0.50 -4.89 21.22
C SER A 128 -0.06 -5.24 19.85
N TYR A 129 -0.49 -4.26 19.04
CA TYR A 129 -0.84 -4.48 17.65
C TYR A 129 0.41 -4.78 16.81
N ARG A 130 0.22 -5.28 15.58
CA ARG A 130 1.34 -5.69 14.72
C ARG A 130 2.21 -4.51 14.28
N HIS A 131 3.53 -4.69 14.34
CA HIS A 131 4.51 -3.71 13.87
C HIS A 131 5.35 -4.29 12.74
N LEU A 132 5.29 -3.65 11.57
CA LEU A 132 6.06 -4.02 10.37
C LEU A 132 7.43 -3.38 10.40
N LEU A 133 8.40 -4.08 9.82
CA LEU A 133 9.74 -3.57 9.56
C LEU A 133 9.86 -3.00 8.15
N PRO A 134 10.81 -2.10 7.88
CA PRO A 134 11.10 -1.63 6.53
C PRO A 134 11.52 -2.77 5.61
N SER A 135 11.17 -2.64 4.34
CA SER A 135 11.64 -3.51 3.27
C SER A 135 11.86 -2.70 2.00
N GLU A 136 12.47 -3.31 0.99
CA GLU A 136 12.67 -2.64 -0.30
C GLU A 136 11.33 -2.19 -0.92
N ASP A 137 10.29 -3.02 -0.80
CA ASP A 137 8.96 -2.71 -1.32
C ASP A 137 8.30 -1.51 -0.60
N LEU A 138 8.64 -1.27 0.67
CA LEU A 138 8.11 -0.17 1.48
C LEU A 138 8.92 1.14 1.35
N ASN A 139 10.06 1.13 0.65
CA ASN A 139 10.90 2.32 0.49
C ASN A 139 10.16 3.46 -0.22
N GLY A 140 9.29 3.15 -1.18
CA GLY A 140 8.45 4.14 -1.87
C GLY A 140 7.53 4.89 -0.92
N LEU A 141 6.91 4.20 0.04
CA LEU A 141 6.10 4.79 1.11
C LEU A 141 6.97 5.59 2.07
N LEU A 142 8.00 4.97 2.62
CA LEU A 142 8.85 5.59 3.65
C LEU A 142 9.53 6.87 3.15
N SER A 143 9.89 6.94 1.86
CA SER A 143 10.48 8.14 1.25
C SER A 143 9.52 9.35 1.21
N GLN A 144 8.23 9.13 1.38
CA GLN A 144 7.19 10.18 1.43
C GLN A 144 6.85 10.60 2.87
N ILE A 145 7.40 9.93 3.86
CA ILE A 145 7.20 10.27 5.28
C ILE A 145 8.26 11.28 5.70
N TYR A 146 7.88 12.53 5.84
CA TYR A 146 8.78 13.64 6.20
C TYR A 146 8.97 13.82 7.70
N ALA A 147 8.07 13.28 8.50
CA ALA A 147 8.11 13.37 9.96
C ALA A 147 7.37 12.18 10.58
N VAL A 148 7.73 11.83 11.81
CA VAL A 148 7.02 10.86 12.64
C VAL A 148 6.57 11.54 13.94
N PRO A 149 5.40 11.16 14.51
CA PRO A 149 4.49 10.14 13.99
C PRO A 149 3.73 10.61 12.73
N THR A 150 3.44 9.68 11.82
CA THR A 150 2.53 9.91 10.69
C THR A 150 1.51 8.78 10.67
N THR A 151 0.23 9.15 10.63
CA THR A 151 -0.88 8.20 10.58
C THR A 151 -1.69 8.38 9.31
N PHE A 152 -2.02 7.28 8.65
CA PHE A 152 -2.94 7.23 7.53
C PHE A 152 -3.80 5.96 7.59
N PHE A 153 -4.83 5.92 6.76
CA PHE A 153 -5.77 4.81 6.74
C PHE A 153 -5.79 4.14 5.37
N VAL A 154 -5.90 2.81 5.37
CA VAL A 154 -6.03 2.02 4.15
C VAL A 154 -7.27 1.12 4.19
N ASP A 155 -7.79 0.82 3.00
CA ASP A 155 -8.88 -0.14 2.82
C ASP A 155 -8.36 -1.60 2.79
N SER A 156 -9.27 -2.56 2.63
CA SER A 156 -8.96 -4.00 2.54
C SER A 156 -8.05 -4.40 1.37
N ARG A 157 -7.67 -3.48 0.51
CA ARG A 157 -6.74 -3.67 -0.62
C ARG A 157 -5.44 -2.90 -0.45
N GLY A 158 -5.18 -2.33 0.73
CA GLY A 158 -3.98 -1.52 0.99
C GLY A 158 -3.98 -0.16 0.29
N ARG A 159 -5.14 0.34 -0.16
CA ARG A 159 -5.27 1.66 -0.79
C ARG A 159 -5.56 2.70 0.27
N GLN A 160 -4.85 3.82 0.22
CA GLN A 160 -5.07 4.91 1.16
C GLN A 160 -6.47 5.51 0.99
N VAL A 161 -7.16 5.71 2.12
CA VAL A 161 -8.52 6.29 2.20
C VAL A 161 -8.62 7.45 3.19
N GLY A 162 -7.57 7.73 3.93
CA GLY A 162 -7.47 8.84 4.87
C GLY A 162 -6.07 9.00 5.45
#